data_a8dd16db1222dd1273c8d5c34385d77b
#
_entry.id   a8dd16db1222dd1273c8d5c34385d77b
#
_cell.length_a   1.000
_cell.length_b   1.000
_cell.length_c   1.000
_cell.angle_alpha   90.00
_cell.angle_beta   90.00
_cell.angle_gamma   90.00
#
_symmetry.space_group_name_H-M   'P 1'
#
loop_
_entity.id
_entity.type
_entity.pdbx_description
1 polymer ?
#
loop_
_entity_poly.entity_id
_entity_poly.type
_entity_poly.pdbx_seq_one_letter_code
_entity_poly.pdbx_strand_id
1 'polypeptide(L)'
;MEHVAFFIIAGLAVASALGLVLKRNAIHGALFLVVNLGSVAALYLMLGAEFLAAAQVIVYAGAIMVLFVFAIMVLIPGKEETGPDPRRAWRLAALPVGALLFLQLIVVVRGLRGGEGAGAAAMPGSVEAIARLLFTRYLFPFELTSVLLLAAMVGVLLLARRKV
;
A
#
# COMPACT_ATOMS: atom_id res chain seq x y z
N MET A 1 -20.02 1.98 -18.00
CA MET A 1 -18.82 1.14 -18.15
C MET A 1 -17.83 1.35 -16.98
N GLU A 2 -17.71 2.55 -16.45
CA GLU A 2 -16.81 2.88 -15.33
C GLU A 2 -17.11 2.08 -14.06
N HIS A 3 -18.37 1.93 -13.67
CA HIS A 3 -18.73 1.14 -12.49
C HIS A 3 -18.33 -0.35 -12.60
N VAL A 4 -18.45 -0.93 -13.78
CA VAL A 4 -18.05 -2.33 -13.99
C VAL A 4 -16.53 -2.47 -13.86
N ALA A 5 -15.76 -1.57 -14.45
CA ALA A 5 -14.30 -1.53 -14.31
C ALA A 5 -13.89 -1.35 -12.85
N PHE A 6 -14.56 -0.45 -12.13
CA PHE A 6 -14.32 -0.25 -10.69
C PHE A 6 -14.53 -1.53 -9.89
N PHE A 7 -15.66 -2.22 -10.06
CA PHE A 7 -15.92 -3.45 -9.30
C PHE A 7 -14.95 -4.58 -9.63
N ILE A 8 -14.51 -4.68 -10.88
CA ILE A 8 -13.49 -5.67 -11.28
C ILE A 8 -12.16 -5.37 -10.58
N ILE A 9 -11.68 -4.13 -10.65
CA ILE A 9 -10.41 -3.73 -10.05
C ILE A 9 -10.47 -3.81 -8.53
N ALA A 10 -11.56 -3.35 -7.92
CA ALA A 10 -11.76 -3.45 -6.47
C ALA A 10 -11.84 -4.93 -6.02
N GLY A 11 -12.52 -5.78 -6.77
CA GLY A 11 -12.55 -7.21 -6.53
C GLY A 11 -11.16 -7.86 -6.61
N LEU A 12 -10.37 -7.47 -7.60
CA LEU A 12 -8.99 -7.93 -7.74
C LEU A 12 -8.11 -7.45 -6.57
N ALA A 13 -8.26 -6.19 -6.13
CA ALA A 13 -7.56 -5.65 -4.97
C ALA A 13 -7.89 -6.42 -3.69
N VAL A 14 -9.17 -6.68 -3.42
CA VAL A 14 -9.60 -7.45 -2.24
C VAL A 14 -9.12 -8.90 -2.33
N ALA A 15 -9.26 -9.56 -3.48
CA ALA A 15 -8.83 -10.94 -3.66
C ALA A 15 -7.32 -11.10 -3.48
N SER A 16 -6.53 -10.17 -4.02
CA SER A 16 -5.07 -10.18 -3.85
C SER A 16 -4.66 -9.88 -2.41
N ALA A 17 -5.33 -8.96 -1.71
CA ALA A 17 -5.09 -8.70 -0.30
C ALA A 17 -5.39 -9.92 0.58
N LEU A 18 -6.48 -10.63 0.32
CA LEU A 18 -6.79 -11.88 0.99
C LEU A 18 -5.76 -12.97 0.65
N GLY A 19 -5.34 -13.07 -0.61
CA GLY A 19 -4.29 -13.98 -1.04
C GLY A 19 -2.98 -13.75 -0.30
N LEU A 20 -2.58 -12.49 -0.11
CA LEU A 20 -1.40 -12.11 0.66
C LEU A 20 -1.45 -12.64 2.10
N VAL A 21 -2.59 -12.47 2.78
CA VAL A 21 -2.74 -12.85 4.20
C VAL A 21 -2.88 -14.37 4.38
N LEU A 22 -3.53 -15.05 3.44
CA LEU A 22 -3.82 -16.48 3.54
C LEU A 22 -2.64 -17.38 3.14
N LYS A 23 -1.72 -16.87 2.30
CA LYS A 23 -0.56 -17.66 1.87
C LYS A 23 0.50 -17.73 2.97
N ARG A 24 0.97 -18.97 3.24
CA ARG A 24 2.06 -19.20 4.20
C ARG A 24 3.43 -18.94 3.59
N ASN A 25 3.57 -19.14 2.29
CA ASN A 25 4.81 -18.88 1.58
C ASN A 25 5.00 -17.39 1.34
N ALA A 26 6.08 -16.81 1.90
CA ALA A 26 6.36 -15.38 1.83
C ALA A 26 6.53 -14.87 0.39
N ILE A 27 7.11 -15.67 -0.51
CA ILE A 27 7.30 -15.31 -1.93
C ILE A 27 5.93 -15.19 -2.62
N HIS A 28 5.04 -16.17 -2.43
CA HIS A 28 3.69 -16.09 -2.98
C HIS A 28 2.89 -14.92 -2.39
N GLY A 29 3.05 -14.65 -1.09
CA GLY A 29 2.46 -13.47 -0.46
C GLY A 29 2.94 -12.18 -1.10
N ALA A 30 4.26 -12.05 -1.34
CA ALA A 30 4.83 -10.90 -2.01
C ALA A 30 4.30 -10.70 -3.44
N LEU A 31 4.09 -11.77 -4.21
CA LEU A 31 3.49 -11.68 -5.53
C LEU A 31 2.03 -11.18 -5.48
N PHE A 32 1.24 -11.65 -4.51
CA PHE A 32 -0.10 -11.10 -4.30
C PHE A 32 -0.08 -9.63 -3.92
N LEU A 33 0.92 -9.18 -3.15
CA LEU A 33 1.08 -7.77 -2.82
C LEU A 33 1.39 -6.91 -4.04
N VAL A 34 2.21 -7.39 -4.98
CA VAL A 34 2.46 -6.68 -6.25
C VAL A 34 1.16 -6.50 -7.04
N VAL A 35 0.34 -7.55 -7.15
CA VAL A 35 -0.97 -7.47 -7.84
C VAL A 35 -1.89 -6.48 -7.13
N ASN A 36 -1.89 -6.48 -5.80
CA ASN A 36 -2.67 -5.53 -5.00
C ASN A 36 -2.25 -4.08 -5.26
N LEU A 37 -0.94 -3.79 -5.23
CA LEU A 37 -0.39 -2.47 -5.50
C LEU A 37 -0.72 -1.97 -6.93
N GLY A 38 -0.67 -2.88 -7.92
CA GLY A 38 -1.11 -2.59 -9.29
C GLY A 38 -2.60 -2.26 -9.37
N SER A 39 -3.44 -2.99 -8.63
CA SER A 39 -4.88 -2.70 -8.55
C SER A 39 -5.15 -1.34 -7.91
N VAL A 40 -4.41 -0.97 -6.87
CA VAL A 40 -4.51 0.36 -6.23
C VAL A 40 -4.09 1.46 -7.21
N ALA A 41 -3.02 1.25 -8.00
CA ALA A 41 -2.63 2.20 -9.02
C ALA A 41 -3.74 2.42 -10.08
N ALA A 42 -4.40 1.34 -10.49
CA ALA A 42 -5.55 1.42 -11.41
C ALA A 42 -6.74 2.18 -10.79
N LEU A 43 -7.00 2.02 -9.48
CA LEU A 43 -8.01 2.82 -8.78
C LEU A 43 -7.63 4.31 -8.74
N TYR A 44 -6.36 4.65 -8.56
CA TYR A 44 -5.91 6.05 -8.65
C TYR A 44 -6.15 6.65 -10.03
N LEU A 45 -5.91 5.89 -11.12
CA LEU A 45 -6.24 6.34 -12.46
C LEU A 45 -7.74 6.61 -12.63
N MET A 46 -8.59 5.75 -12.09
CA MET A 46 -10.04 5.95 -12.13
C MET A 46 -10.51 7.19 -11.35
N LEU A 47 -9.75 7.60 -10.33
CA LEU A 47 -10.02 8.82 -9.59
C LEU A 47 -9.41 10.08 -10.26
N GLY A 48 -8.78 9.97 -11.42
CA GLY A 48 -8.10 11.08 -12.08
C GLY A 48 -6.78 11.51 -11.41
N ALA A 49 -6.24 10.66 -10.52
CA ALA A 49 -4.99 10.93 -9.79
C ALA A 49 -3.79 10.29 -10.52
N GLU A 50 -3.53 10.74 -11.74
CA GLU A 50 -2.51 10.16 -12.64
C GLU A 50 -1.10 10.15 -12.03
N PHE A 51 -0.72 11.23 -11.35
CA PHE A 51 0.59 11.33 -10.69
C PHE A 51 0.73 10.29 -9.58
N LEU A 52 -0.31 10.11 -8.76
CA LEU A 52 -0.30 9.12 -7.69
C LEU A 52 -0.24 7.70 -8.26
N ALA A 53 -0.95 7.44 -9.33
CA ALA A 53 -0.92 6.14 -10.01
C ALA A 53 0.49 5.82 -10.54
N ALA A 54 1.15 6.79 -11.18
CA ALA A 54 2.52 6.62 -11.67
C ALA A 54 3.50 6.40 -10.50
N ALA A 55 3.41 7.19 -9.44
CA ALA A 55 4.23 7.03 -8.23
C ALA A 55 4.01 5.67 -7.57
N GLN A 56 2.76 5.18 -7.50
CA GLN A 56 2.41 3.87 -6.98
C GLN A 56 3.11 2.74 -7.75
N VAL A 57 3.14 2.80 -9.07
CA VAL A 57 3.78 1.78 -9.90
C VAL A 57 5.30 1.88 -9.82
N ILE A 58 5.86 3.07 -9.99
CA ILE A 58 7.32 3.26 -10.08
C ILE A 58 7.99 3.01 -8.72
N VAL A 59 7.45 3.58 -7.65
CA VAL A 59 8.08 3.53 -6.34
C VAL A 59 7.65 2.28 -5.56
N TYR A 60 6.33 2.09 -5.38
CA TYR A 60 5.85 0.99 -4.54
C TYR A 60 5.98 -0.37 -5.21
N ALA A 61 5.43 -0.54 -6.41
CA ALA A 61 5.49 -1.83 -7.10
C ALA A 61 6.86 -2.08 -7.74
N GLY A 62 7.53 -1.02 -8.23
CA GLY A 62 8.83 -1.12 -8.87
C GLY A 62 9.99 -1.19 -7.87
N ALA A 63 10.28 -0.12 -7.14
CA ALA A 63 11.47 -0.04 -6.31
C ALA A 63 11.33 -0.83 -5.00
N ILE A 64 10.29 -0.54 -4.21
CA ILE A 64 10.14 -1.09 -2.86
C ILE A 64 9.83 -2.59 -2.91
N MET A 65 8.88 -3.00 -3.76
CA MET A 65 8.48 -4.41 -3.82
C MET A 65 9.56 -5.32 -4.41
N VAL A 66 10.31 -4.85 -5.40
CA VAL A 66 11.43 -5.63 -5.96
C VAL A 66 12.50 -5.84 -4.88
N LEU A 67 12.84 -4.79 -4.12
CA LEU A 67 13.77 -4.90 -3.01
C LEU A 67 13.24 -5.85 -1.91
N PHE A 68 11.96 -5.78 -1.60
CA PHE A 68 11.31 -6.62 -0.59
C PHE A 68 11.30 -8.10 -1.01
N VAL A 69 10.95 -8.41 -2.26
CA VAL A 69 11.00 -9.78 -2.81
C VAL A 69 12.43 -10.32 -2.78
N PHE A 70 13.41 -9.50 -3.17
CA PHE A 70 14.82 -9.87 -3.10
C PHE A 70 15.25 -10.17 -1.66
N ALA A 71 14.90 -9.30 -0.71
CA ALA A 71 15.23 -9.49 0.70
C ALA A 71 14.62 -10.77 1.26
N ILE A 72 13.35 -11.08 0.97
CA ILE A 72 12.70 -12.33 1.39
C ILE A 72 13.41 -13.55 0.79
N MET A 73 13.74 -13.48 -0.49
CA MET A 73 14.41 -14.59 -1.18
C MET A 73 15.79 -14.90 -0.57
N VAL A 74 16.51 -13.87 -0.11
CA VAL A 74 17.83 -14.04 0.53
C VAL A 74 17.70 -14.49 1.97
N LEU A 75 16.73 -13.99 2.73
CA LEU A 75 16.59 -14.25 4.17
C LEU A 75 15.86 -15.56 4.47
N ILE A 76 14.95 -16.00 3.60
CA ILE A 76 14.11 -17.18 3.82
C ILE A 76 14.35 -18.19 2.68
N PRO A 77 15.48 -18.91 2.67
CA PRO A 77 15.69 -19.95 1.67
C PRO A 77 14.79 -21.16 1.99
N GLY A 78 13.62 -21.23 1.36
CA GLY A 78 12.87 -22.47 1.11
C GLY A 78 12.26 -23.22 2.30
N LYS A 79 12.34 -22.75 3.53
CA LYS A 79 11.65 -23.40 4.65
C LYS A 79 10.19 -22.94 4.71
N GLU A 80 9.29 -23.75 4.15
CA GLU A 80 7.89 -23.70 4.53
C GLU A 80 7.81 -24.12 6.01
N GLU A 81 7.28 -23.23 6.85
CA GLU A 81 6.95 -23.59 8.24
C GLU A 81 5.81 -24.61 8.24
N THR A 82 6.15 -25.88 8.16
CA THR A 82 5.22 -27.02 8.13
C THR A 82 4.85 -27.52 9.52
N GLY A 83 5.05 -26.70 10.58
CA GLY A 83 4.70 -27.08 11.96
C GLY A 83 3.24 -26.76 12.34
N PRO A 84 2.67 -27.47 13.32
CA PRO A 84 1.38 -27.13 13.89
C PRO A 84 1.47 -25.72 14.51
N ASP A 85 0.57 -24.83 14.09
CA ASP A 85 0.55 -23.42 14.52
C ASP A 85 0.10 -23.32 15.98
N PRO A 86 1.00 -22.99 16.94
CA PRO A 86 0.65 -22.91 18.37
C PRO A 86 -0.30 -21.73 18.67
N ARG A 87 -0.52 -20.84 17.69
CA ARG A 87 -1.36 -19.64 17.84
C ARG A 87 -2.77 -19.79 17.25
N ARG A 88 -3.20 -21.01 16.95
CA ARG A 88 -4.53 -21.26 16.35
C ARG A 88 -5.68 -20.65 17.18
N ALA A 89 -5.61 -20.71 18.50
CA ALA A 89 -6.60 -20.12 19.41
C ALA A 89 -6.66 -18.59 19.30
N TRP A 90 -5.50 -17.93 19.19
CA TRP A 90 -5.43 -16.48 18.99
C TRP A 90 -5.95 -16.02 17.62
N ARG A 91 -5.81 -16.85 16.60
CA ARG A 91 -6.39 -16.58 15.26
C ARG A 91 -7.91 -16.62 15.29
N LEU A 92 -8.52 -17.49 16.09
CA LEU A 92 -9.97 -17.51 16.28
C LEU A 92 -10.44 -16.25 17.04
N ALA A 93 -9.70 -15.77 18.01
CA ALA A 93 -9.97 -14.52 18.71
C ALA A 93 -9.80 -13.27 17.82
N ALA A 94 -8.99 -13.33 16.77
CA ALA A 94 -8.84 -12.24 15.80
C ALA A 94 -10.09 -12.03 14.93
N LEU A 95 -10.89 -13.07 14.70
CA LEU A 95 -12.12 -12.96 13.87
C LEU A 95 -13.13 -11.95 14.42
N PRO A 96 -13.55 -12.01 15.72
CA PRO A 96 -14.49 -11.03 16.25
C PRO A 96 -13.92 -9.62 16.28
N VAL A 97 -12.60 -9.46 16.55
CA VAL A 97 -11.95 -8.14 16.51
C VAL A 97 -11.95 -7.60 15.08
N GLY A 98 -11.61 -8.40 14.08
CA GLY A 98 -11.67 -8.02 12.68
C GLY A 98 -13.08 -7.66 12.21
N ALA A 99 -14.09 -8.43 12.64
CA ALA A 99 -15.49 -8.14 12.34
C ALA A 99 -15.95 -6.82 12.98
N LEU A 100 -15.53 -6.52 14.21
CA LEU A 100 -15.83 -5.27 14.89
C LEU A 100 -15.22 -4.07 14.15
N LEU A 101 -13.93 -4.17 13.76
CA LEU A 101 -13.26 -3.13 12.99
C LEU A 101 -13.92 -2.92 11.61
N PHE A 102 -14.31 -3.99 10.96
CA PHE A 102 -15.02 -3.91 9.67
C PHE A 102 -16.40 -3.25 9.81
N LEU A 103 -17.15 -3.59 10.87
CA LEU A 103 -18.43 -2.96 11.18
C LEU A 103 -18.25 -1.46 11.46
N GLN A 104 -17.25 -1.10 12.26
CA GLN A 104 -16.91 0.29 12.56
C GLN A 104 -16.58 1.06 11.28
N LEU A 105 -15.81 0.48 10.37
CA LEU A 105 -15.50 1.09 9.09
C LEU A 105 -16.76 1.34 8.25
N ILE A 106 -17.69 0.37 8.19
CA ILE A 106 -18.97 0.53 7.50
C ILE A 106 -19.78 1.70 8.10
N VAL A 107 -19.85 1.80 9.42
CA VAL A 107 -20.58 2.87 10.10
C VAL A 107 -19.96 4.25 9.77
N VAL A 108 -18.64 4.38 9.83
CA VAL A 108 -17.93 5.61 9.47
C VAL A 108 -18.20 6.00 8.02
N VAL A 109 -18.06 5.06 7.07
CA VAL A 109 -18.30 5.33 5.64
C VAL A 109 -19.75 5.74 5.37
N ARG A 110 -20.71 5.11 6.05
CA ARG A 110 -22.14 5.51 5.94
C ARG A 110 -22.41 6.86 6.57
N GLY A 111 -21.77 7.19 7.70
CA GLY A 111 -21.87 8.49 8.34
C GLY A 111 -21.34 9.63 7.47
N LEU A 112 -20.23 9.38 6.76
CA LEU A 112 -19.66 10.35 5.81
C LEU A 112 -20.57 10.59 4.58
N ARG A 113 -21.35 9.57 4.17
CA ARG A 113 -22.32 9.71 3.06
C ARG A 113 -23.58 10.47 3.45
N GLY A 114 -23.90 10.56 4.74
CA GLY A 114 -25.06 11.32 5.26
C GLY A 114 -24.83 12.81 5.40
N GLY A 115 -23.60 13.26 5.36
CA GLY A 115 -23.28 14.67 5.21
C GLY A 115 -23.29 15.00 3.72
N GLU A 116 -24.24 15.79 3.25
CA GLU A 116 -24.22 16.37 1.90
C GLU A 116 -22.83 16.94 1.69
N GLY A 117 -22.10 16.29 0.77
CA GLY A 117 -20.71 16.63 0.51
C GLY A 117 -20.66 18.11 0.14
N ALA A 118 -20.10 18.92 1.03
CA ALA A 118 -19.52 20.18 0.61
C ALA A 118 -18.69 19.83 -0.62
N GLY A 119 -19.12 20.28 -1.78
CA GLY A 119 -18.43 20.10 -3.04
C GLY A 119 -17.03 20.68 -2.91
N ALA A 120 -16.13 19.91 -2.33
CA ALA A 120 -14.74 20.15 -2.48
C ALA A 120 -14.54 20.07 -3.98
N ALA A 121 -14.40 21.23 -4.61
CA ALA A 121 -14.05 21.33 -6.02
C ALA A 121 -12.92 20.32 -6.20
N ALA A 122 -13.18 19.28 -7.00
CA ALA A 122 -12.21 18.22 -7.24
C ALA A 122 -10.96 18.93 -7.75
N MET A 123 -9.97 19.11 -6.88
CA MET A 123 -8.68 19.63 -7.32
C MET A 123 -8.18 18.64 -8.34
N PRO A 124 -7.91 19.06 -9.58
CA PRO A 124 -7.43 18.15 -10.57
C PRO A 124 -6.20 17.47 -10.01
N GLY A 125 -6.18 16.13 -9.99
CA GLY A 125 -5.04 15.30 -9.52
C GLY A 125 -3.84 15.40 -10.46
N SER A 126 -3.72 16.54 -11.17
CA SER A 126 -2.64 16.84 -12.10
C SER A 126 -1.33 17.06 -11.36
N VAL A 127 -0.24 16.71 -12.02
CA VAL A 127 1.13 16.92 -11.53
C VAL A 127 1.35 18.37 -11.12
N GLU A 128 0.83 19.32 -11.91
CA GLU A 128 0.98 20.76 -11.67
C GLU A 128 0.27 21.20 -10.37
N ALA A 129 -0.95 20.74 -10.12
CA ALA A 129 -1.70 21.07 -8.92
C ALA A 129 -0.99 20.54 -7.66
N ILE A 130 -0.50 19.31 -7.71
CA ILE A 130 0.26 18.69 -6.61
C ILE A 130 1.57 19.44 -6.39
N ALA A 131 2.33 19.77 -7.45
CA ALA A 131 3.56 20.51 -7.36
C ALA A 131 3.34 21.89 -6.73
N ARG A 132 2.31 22.62 -7.16
CA ARG A 132 1.97 23.92 -6.60
C ARG A 132 1.69 23.84 -5.09
N LEU A 133 0.88 22.87 -4.66
CA LEU A 133 0.59 22.66 -3.24
C LEU A 133 1.83 22.29 -2.44
N LEU A 134 2.70 21.45 -3.00
CA LEU A 134 3.91 20.98 -2.36
C LEU A 134 4.91 22.11 -2.11
N PHE A 135 5.09 23.00 -3.11
CA PHE A 135 6.04 24.10 -3.03
C PHE A 135 5.48 25.40 -2.42
N THR A 136 4.18 25.43 -2.05
CA THR A 136 3.58 26.57 -1.36
C THR A 136 3.10 26.20 0.03
N ARG A 137 2.03 25.40 0.11
CA ARG A 137 1.36 25.09 1.37
C ARG A 137 2.08 24.01 2.19
N TYR A 138 2.69 23.04 1.51
CA TYR A 138 3.33 21.87 2.12
C TYR A 138 4.86 21.88 1.98
N LEU A 139 5.47 23.07 1.90
CA LEU A 139 6.92 23.22 1.75
C LEU A 139 7.68 22.59 2.92
N PHE A 140 7.26 22.83 4.15
CA PHE A 140 7.93 22.27 5.33
C PHE A 140 7.91 20.74 5.40
N PRO A 141 6.76 20.06 5.23
CA PRO A 141 6.76 18.59 5.07
C PRO A 141 7.63 18.09 3.92
N PHE A 142 7.69 18.81 2.80
CA PHE A 142 8.53 18.46 1.67
C PHE A 142 10.04 18.51 2.03
N GLU A 143 10.48 19.56 2.72
CA GLU A 143 11.87 19.67 3.19
C GLU A 143 12.22 18.56 4.19
N LEU A 144 11.33 18.24 5.11
CA LEU A 144 11.53 17.12 6.05
C LEU A 144 11.71 15.78 5.33
N THR A 145 10.92 15.52 4.28
CA THR A 145 11.09 14.29 3.49
C THR A 145 12.42 14.23 2.76
N SER A 146 12.95 15.39 2.29
CA SER A 146 14.25 15.45 1.65
C SER A 146 15.40 15.11 2.63
N VAL A 147 15.33 15.63 3.86
CA VAL A 147 16.28 15.28 4.93
C VAL A 147 16.19 13.79 5.28
N LEU A 148 14.98 13.24 5.35
CA LEU A 148 14.78 11.80 5.60
C LEU A 148 15.42 10.94 4.50
N LEU A 149 15.26 11.32 3.23
CA LEU A 149 15.89 10.62 2.10
C LEU A 149 17.41 10.67 2.18
N LEU A 150 18.00 11.85 2.51
CA LEU A 150 19.44 11.98 2.72
C LEU A 150 19.93 11.09 3.86
N ALA A 151 19.22 11.09 4.99
CA ALA A 151 19.56 10.23 6.12
C ALA A 151 19.48 8.74 5.76
N ALA A 152 18.47 8.34 4.99
CA ALA A 152 18.35 6.97 4.49
C ALA A 152 19.53 6.58 3.57
N MET A 153 19.93 7.46 2.65
CA MET A 153 21.09 7.23 1.78
C MET A 153 22.39 7.08 2.57
N VAL A 154 22.64 7.97 3.54
CA VAL A 154 23.81 7.89 4.41
C VAL A 154 23.79 6.59 5.22
N GLY A 155 22.64 6.22 5.76
CA GLY A 155 22.45 4.95 6.50
C GLY A 155 22.81 3.73 5.66
N VAL A 156 22.34 3.67 4.42
CA VAL A 156 22.66 2.57 3.50
C VAL A 156 24.16 2.52 3.21
N LEU A 157 24.80 3.66 2.95
CA LEU A 157 26.22 3.72 2.67
C LEU A 157 27.06 3.26 3.87
N LEU A 158 26.68 3.64 5.09
CA LEU A 158 27.36 3.22 6.33
C LEU A 158 27.22 1.71 6.56
N LEU A 159 26.03 1.13 6.30
CA LEU A 159 25.80 -0.30 6.45
C LEU A 159 26.49 -1.13 5.35
N ALA A 160 26.57 -0.59 4.13
CA ALA A 160 27.22 -1.26 3.00
C ALA A 160 28.76 -1.22 3.09
N ARG A 161 29.34 -0.38 3.93
CA ARG A 161 30.79 -0.22 4.07
C ARG A 161 31.41 -1.48 4.69
N ARG A 162 32.19 -2.22 3.90
CA ARG A 162 33.01 -3.31 4.43
C ARG A 162 34.07 -2.75 5.38
N LYS A 163 34.19 -3.35 6.57
CA LYS A 163 35.42 -3.16 7.36
C LYS A 163 36.54 -3.88 6.63
N VAL A 164 37.48 -3.11 6.08
CA VAL A 164 38.77 -3.61 5.59
C VAL A 164 39.65 -3.90 6.80
#